data_9e2ffbf28388c1efbb03bdd4ce6146f4
#
_entry.id   9e2ffbf28388c1efbb03bdd4ce6146f4
#
_cell.length_a   1.000
_cell.length_b   1.000
_cell.length_c   1.000
_cell.angle_alpha   90.00
_cell.angle_beta   90.00
_cell.angle_gamma   90.00
#
_symmetry.space_group_name_H-M   'P 1'
#
loop_
_entity.id
_entity.type
_entity.pdbx_description
1 polymer ?
#
loop_
_entity_poly.entity_id
_entity_poly.type
_entity_poly.pdbx_seq_one_letter_code
_entity_poly.pdbx_strand_id
1 'polypeptide(L)'
;VTTATATWVNREATAEELIPLIGKLHRENGVVLSIHGRSLVNKSVIELLKLHDFVSHIDGAPLNPAHTLELVRALAELNLGACSINIAALHKAHREAGSPELSMWLPEQLGSSVNHQGDQPKEQDVVLYGFGRIGRLLARILLERSSSPLGSGLNLRAVVVRKNGDKDLVKRASLLERDSVHGPFKGVIEVDEENSTIIANGVPVRFIYSSDPTTVDYTEYGINDALLVDNTGRWRDVPGLEQHLNRPGISRVLLTAPGKGDMKNIVFGVNDNVITDEDKIVSAASCTTNAITPALKVLDDAYGVERGHVETVHAFTNDQNLIDNFHKGDRRGRSAVLNMVITETGAAKAVSKALPQLEGKLTGNAIRVPTPDVSMAILNVKLTKPAGSAEELNELFRRESIDGELRRQVGYSDSPEAVSTDFVGSRTAGVVDSLATVVTDDSAIVYVWYDNEFGYSCQVIRVLERMGGYDVPSYPAK
;
A
#
# COMPACT_ATOMS: atom_id res chain seq x y z
N VAL A 1 40.47 13.84 12.39
CA VAL A 1 39.21 13.44 11.77
C VAL A 1 39.56 12.89 10.38
N THR A 2 39.18 11.65 10.07
CA THR A 2 39.38 11.08 8.75
C THR A 2 38.48 11.78 7.72
N THR A 3 38.87 11.74 6.43
CA THR A 3 38.03 12.29 5.35
C THR A 3 36.63 11.66 5.35
N ALA A 4 36.51 10.35 5.65
CA ALA A 4 35.25 9.64 5.76
C ALA A 4 34.35 10.19 6.89
N THR A 5 34.94 10.49 8.07
CA THR A 5 34.20 11.07 9.19
C THR A 5 33.70 12.48 8.87
N ALA A 6 34.53 13.30 8.22
CA ALA A 6 34.13 14.64 7.81
C ALA A 6 33.00 14.61 6.78
N THR A 7 33.06 13.69 5.82
CA THR A 7 32.00 13.47 4.84
C THR A 7 30.69 13.04 5.52
N TRP A 8 30.76 12.12 6.49
CA TRP A 8 29.62 11.69 7.25
C TRP A 8 28.95 12.84 8.01
N VAL A 9 29.72 13.61 8.77
CA VAL A 9 29.21 14.77 9.54
C VAL A 9 28.51 15.79 8.63
N ASN A 10 29.06 16.06 7.45
CA ASN A 10 28.41 16.96 6.49
C ASN A 10 27.08 16.40 5.95
N ARG A 11 27.03 15.11 5.66
CA ARG A 11 25.78 14.45 5.23
C ARG A 11 24.73 14.46 6.33
N GLU A 12 25.14 14.22 7.57
CA GLU A 12 24.28 14.25 8.76
C GLU A 12 23.69 15.65 8.97
N ALA A 13 24.50 16.69 8.96
CA ALA A 13 24.08 18.09 9.07
C ALA A 13 23.09 18.47 7.94
N THR A 14 23.36 18.05 6.69
CA THR A 14 22.47 18.28 5.56
C THR A 14 21.12 17.60 5.77
N ALA A 15 21.10 16.36 6.27
CA ALA A 15 19.88 15.64 6.55
C ALA A 15 19.07 16.27 7.70
N GLU A 16 19.76 16.85 8.71
CA GLU A 16 19.12 17.64 9.78
C GLU A 16 18.40 18.87 9.23
N GLU A 17 18.99 19.58 8.27
CA GLU A 17 18.35 20.73 7.62
C GLU A 17 17.15 20.35 6.76
N LEU A 18 17.11 19.15 6.19
CA LEU A 18 15.99 18.65 5.39
C LEU A 18 14.71 18.46 6.21
N ILE A 19 14.82 17.99 7.45
CA ILE A 19 13.67 17.62 8.29
C ILE A 19 12.64 18.73 8.43
N PRO A 20 12.99 19.96 8.86
CA PRO A 20 12.02 21.04 9.03
C PRO A 20 11.42 21.50 7.69
N LEU A 21 12.18 21.48 6.60
CA LEU A 21 11.69 21.89 5.27
C LEU A 21 10.68 20.88 4.73
N ILE A 22 10.98 19.59 4.82
CA ILE A 22 10.06 18.50 4.45
C ILE A 22 8.78 18.60 5.28
N GLY A 23 8.92 18.79 6.59
CA GLY A 23 7.79 18.92 7.51
C GLY A 23 6.94 20.14 7.20
N LYS A 24 7.53 21.27 6.84
CA LYS A 24 6.83 22.50 6.46
C LYS A 24 6.02 22.30 5.17
N LEU A 25 6.67 21.82 4.10
CA LEU A 25 6.00 21.52 2.82
C LEU A 25 4.82 20.55 3.01
N HIS A 26 4.99 19.54 3.85
CA HIS A 26 3.92 18.60 4.13
C HIS A 26 2.75 19.26 4.88
N ARG A 27 3.01 19.99 5.96
CA ARG A 27 1.96 20.60 6.80
C ARG A 27 1.26 21.77 6.11
N GLU A 28 2.00 22.65 5.44
CA GLU A 28 1.46 23.90 4.91
C GLU A 28 0.91 23.77 3.48
N ASN A 29 1.44 22.81 2.72
CA ASN A 29 1.15 22.68 1.29
C ASN A 29 0.54 21.31 0.92
N GLY A 30 0.51 20.34 1.83
CA GLY A 30 0.10 18.96 1.50
C GLY A 30 1.07 18.23 0.56
N VAL A 31 2.31 18.71 0.44
CA VAL A 31 3.31 18.11 -0.44
C VAL A 31 3.94 16.89 0.21
N VAL A 32 3.87 15.75 -0.44
CA VAL A 32 4.52 14.51 0.01
C VAL A 32 5.78 14.28 -0.80
N LEU A 33 6.93 14.51 -0.18
CA LEU A 33 8.23 14.20 -0.80
C LEU A 33 8.58 12.73 -0.61
N SER A 34 9.12 12.10 -1.65
CA SER A 34 9.52 10.69 -1.63
C SER A 34 10.82 10.47 -2.43
N ILE A 35 11.47 9.34 -2.17
CA ILE A 35 12.55 8.78 -2.98
C ILE A 35 12.06 7.40 -3.45
N HIS A 36 11.86 7.25 -4.76
CA HIS A 36 11.35 6.02 -5.38
C HIS A 36 10.18 5.39 -4.60
N GLY A 37 9.14 6.23 -4.31
CA GLY A 37 7.92 5.81 -3.61
C GLY A 37 8.04 5.68 -2.09
N ARG A 38 9.22 5.89 -1.52
CA ARG A 38 9.45 5.89 -0.06
C ARG A 38 9.36 7.31 0.48
N SER A 39 8.35 7.59 1.32
CA SER A 39 8.12 8.92 1.89
C SER A 39 9.30 9.40 2.73
N LEU A 40 9.63 10.69 2.59
CA LEU A 40 10.60 11.39 3.42
C LEU A 40 9.97 12.06 4.66
N VAL A 41 8.63 12.08 4.75
CA VAL A 41 7.90 12.72 5.85
C VAL A 41 8.08 11.91 7.14
N ASN A 42 8.30 12.60 8.26
CA ASN A 42 8.49 12.01 9.59
C ASN A 42 9.64 11.00 9.66
N LYS A 43 10.72 11.23 8.92
CA LYS A 43 11.94 10.43 8.96
C LYS A 43 12.99 11.04 9.87
N SER A 44 13.74 10.17 10.54
CA SER A 44 14.97 10.57 11.25
C SER A 44 16.11 10.83 10.25
N VAL A 45 17.19 11.49 10.74
CA VAL A 45 18.41 11.73 9.96
C VAL A 45 18.93 10.43 9.32
N ILE A 46 19.03 9.37 10.10
CA ILE A 46 19.57 8.08 9.62
C ILE A 46 18.65 7.45 8.58
N GLU A 47 17.34 7.50 8.76
CA GLU A 47 16.39 6.99 7.75
C GLU A 47 16.49 7.79 6.45
N LEU A 48 16.64 9.11 6.50
CA LEU A 48 16.85 9.95 5.32
C LEU A 48 18.15 9.55 4.58
N LEU A 49 19.26 9.40 5.29
CA LEU A 49 20.53 9.00 4.69
C LEU A 49 20.46 7.62 4.05
N LYS A 50 19.80 6.65 4.70
CA LYS A 50 19.55 5.31 4.12
C LYS A 50 18.73 5.37 2.83
N LEU A 51 17.72 6.25 2.76
CA LEU A 51 16.92 6.43 1.55
C LEU A 51 17.74 7.04 0.41
N HIS A 52 18.66 7.96 0.70
CA HIS A 52 19.57 8.52 -0.30
C HIS A 52 20.58 7.49 -0.83
N ASP A 53 21.11 6.65 0.06
CA ASP A 53 22.02 5.55 -0.35
C ASP A 53 21.27 4.48 -1.15
N PHE A 54 20.00 4.23 -0.83
CA PHE A 54 19.15 3.29 -1.57
C PHE A 54 19.03 3.62 -3.07
N VAL A 55 19.13 4.89 -3.46
CA VAL A 55 19.09 5.33 -4.86
C VAL A 55 20.16 4.63 -5.70
N SER A 56 21.30 4.27 -5.11
CA SER A 56 22.37 3.56 -5.81
C SER A 56 21.93 2.20 -6.37
N HIS A 57 21.03 1.52 -5.69
CA HIS A 57 20.50 0.23 -6.15
C HIS A 57 19.57 0.36 -7.37
N ILE A 58 19.04 1.56 -7.61
CA ILE A 58 18.10 1.83 -8.69
C ILE A 58 18.79 2.57 -9.85
N ASP A 59 19.49 3.67 -9.54
CA ASP A 59 20.09 4.57 -10.53
C ASP A 59 21.61 4.35 -10.70
N GLY A 60 22.18 3.35 -10.01
CA GLY A 60 23.61 3.00 -10.09
C GLY A 60 24.53 3.94 -9.30
N ALA A 61 24.03 5.01 -8.70
CA ALA A 61 24.78 5.92 -7.84
C ALA A 61 23.88 6.50 -6.73
N PRO A 62 24.42 6.72 -5.51
CA PRO A 62 23.63 7.31 -4.42
C PRO A 62 23.26 8.77 -4.73
N LEU A 63 22.09 9.18 -4.28
CA LEU A 63 21.69 10.59 -4.32
C LEU A 63 22.40 11.35 -3.19
N ASN A 64 23.07 12.43 -3.52
CA ASN A 64 23.68 13.28 -2.49
C ASN A 64 22.58 14.08 -1.75
N PRO A 65 22.49 14.01 -0.39
CA PRO A 65 21.55 14.81 0.36
C PRO A 65 21.60 16.32 0.08
N ALA A 66 22.77 16.85 -0.30
CA ALA A 66 22.92 18.26 -0.67
C ALA A 66 22.07 18.64 -1.90
N HIS A 67 21.99 17.78 -2.91
CA HIS A 67 21.15 18.03 -4.08
C HIS A 67 19.67 17.98 -3.72
N THR A 68 19.28 17.08 -2.80
CA THR A 68 17.92 17.07 -2.25
C THR A 68 17.61 18.37 -1.51
N LEU A 69 18.56 18.87 -0.71
CA LEU A 69 18.38 20.12 0.04
C LEU A 69 18.18 21.33 -0.90
N GLU A 70 18.96 21.42 -1.98
CA GLU A 70 18.79 22.47 -3.00
C GLU A 70 17.39 22.42 -3.64
N LEU A 71 16.95 21.21 -4.05
CA LEU A 71 15.61 21.02 -4.61
C LEU A 71 14.52 21.37 -3.61
N VAL A 72 14.62 20.88 -2.37
CA VAL A 72 13.60 21.11 -1.34
C VAL A 72 13.50 22.58 -0.94
N ARG A 73 14.63 23.32 -0.89
CA ARG A 73 14.63 24.77 -0.67
C ARG A 73 13.92 25.50 -1.82
N ALA A 74 14.24 25.14 -3.07
CA ALA A 74 13.58 25.74 -4.21
C ALA A 74 12.07 25.42 -4.26
N LEU A 75 11.68 24.19 -3.91
CA LEU A 75 10.26 23.81 -3.79
C LEU A 75 9.53 24.59 -2.68
N ALA A 76 10.22 24.90 -1.59
CA ALA A 76 9.65 25.67 -0.46
C ALA A 76 9.37 27.14 -0.80
N GLU A 77 10.04 27.70 -1.84
CA GLU A 77 9.78 29.05 -2.35
C GLU A 77 8.57 29.13 -3.29
N LEU A 78 8.07 27.95 -3.73
CA LEU A 78 6.89 27.86 -4.60
C LEU A 78 5.63 27.73 -3.74
N ASN A 79 4.57 28.41 -4.14
CA ASN A 79 3.25 28.27 -3.51
C ASN A 79 2.54 27.00 -4.03
N LEU A 80 3.06 25.82 -3.66
CA LEU A 80 2.56 24.54 -4.14
C LEU A 80 1.21 24.18 -3.49
N GLY A 81 0.32 23.62 -4.27
CA GLY A 81 -0.82 22.83 -3.81
C GLY A 81 -0.43 21.41 -3.49
N ALA A 82 -1.39 20.63 -2.94
CA ALA A 82 -1.18 19.23 -2.58
C ALA A 82 -0.70 18.39 -3.78
N CYS A 83 0.47 17.77 -3.63
CA CYS A 83 1.07 16.92 -4.67
C CYS A 83 2.08 15.92 -4.08
N SER A 84 2.44 14.92 -4.87
CA SER A 84 3.49 13.96 -4.54
C SER A 84 4.71 14.18 -5.44
N ILE A 85 5.89 14.32 -4.86
CA ILE A 85 7.12 14.59 -5.61
C ILE A 85 8.16 13.50 -5.32
N ASN A 86 8.59 12.78 -6.36
CA ASN A 86 9.74 11.87 -6.26
C ASN A 86 11.03 12.66 -6.50
N ILE A 87 11.75 12.96 -5.43
CA ILE A 87 12.95 13.79 -5.46
C ILE A 87 14.08 13.16 -6.29
N ALA A 88 14.26 11.83 -6.22
CA ALA A 88 15.29 11.15 -7.02
C ALA A 88 15.00 11.27 -8.51
N ALA A 89 13.77 11.01 -8.92
CA ALA A 89 13.36 11.16 -10.31
C ALA A 89 13.40 12.62 -10.78
N LEU A 90 13.00 13.57 -9.94
CA LEU A 90 13.06 15.01 -10.25
C LEU A 90 14.51 15.48 -10.42
N HIS A 91 15.43 15.03 -9.53
CA HIS A 91 16.85 15.32 -9.65
C HIS A 91 17.45 14.74 -10.96
N LYS A 92 17.08 13.51 -11.30
CA LYS A 92 17.50 12.87 -12.54
C LYS A 92 17.03 13.69 -13.77
N ALA A 93 15.73 14.03 -13.80
CA ALA A 93 15.16 14.86 -14.87
C ALA A 93 15.84 16.24 -15.00
N HIS A 94 16.15 16.87 -13.86
CA HIS A 94 16.89 18.14 -13.84
C HIS A 94 18.29 18.02 -14.45
N ARG A 95 19.01 16.95 -14.14
CA ARG A 95 20.33 16.69 -14.73
C ARG A 95 20.25 16.41 -16.22
N GLU A 96 19.28 15.62 -16.66
CA GLU A 96 19.04 15.30 -18.07
C GLU A 96 18.67 16.54 -18.90
N ALA A 97 18.00 17.51 -18.27
CA ALA A 97 17.70 18.82 -18.86
C ALA A 97 18.92 19.79 -18.91
N GLY A 98 20.10 19.34 -18.47
CA GLY A 98 21.32 20.18 -18.44
C GLY A 98 21.46 21.06 -17.20
N SER A 99 20.78 20.72 -16.12
CA SER A 99 20.79 21.44 -14.83
C SER A 99 20.47 22.94 -14.95
N PRO A 100 19.34 23.31 -15.54
CA PRO A 100 18.90 24.71 -15.62
C PRO A 100 18.66 25.31 -14.23
N GLU A 101 18.50 26.64 -14.15
CA GLU A 101 18.18 27.33 -12.92
C GLU A 101 16.85 26.82 -12.34
N LEU A 102 16.86 26.34 -11.08
CA LEU A 102 15.73 25.68 -10.42
C LEU A 102 14.49 26.58 -10.31
N SER A 103 14.71 27.88 -10.06
CA SER A 103 13.64 28.86 -9.94
C SER A 103 12.79 29.02 -11.21
N MET A 104 13.38 28.74 -12.36
CA MET A 104 12.68 28.77 -13.67
C MET A 104 12.18 27.38 -14.08
N TRP A 105 12.95 26.36 -13.83
CA TRP A 105 12.66 25.01 -14.30
C TRP A 105 11.57 24.31 -13.49
N LEU A 106 11.59 24.43 -12.15
CA LEU A 106 10.60 23.76 -11.30
C LEU A 106 9.15 24.18 -11.58
N PRO A 107 8.81 25.48 -11.77
CA PRO A 107 7.45 25.87 -12.14
C PRO A 107 6.96 25.23 -13.43
N GLU A 108 7.82 25.03 -14.43
CA GLU A 108 7.46 24.34 -15.67
C GLU A 108 7.16 22.87 -15.44
N GLN A 109 7.96 22.21 -14.57
CA GLN A 109 7.78 20.80 -14.27
C GLN A 109 6.56 20.50 -13.40
N LEU A 110 6.21 21.42 -12.49
CA LEU A 110 5.16 21.26 -11.50
C LEU A 110 3.83 21.92 -11.91
N GLY A 111 3.82 22.60 -13.03
CA GLY A 111 2.70 23.24 -13.72
C GLY A 111 1.42 23.44 -12.92
N SER A 112 0.55 22.42 -12.91
CA SER A 112 -0.77 22.49 -12.29
C SER A 112 -0.78 22.56 -10.76
N SER A 113 0.37 22.37 -10.09
CA SER A 113 0.47 22.45 -8.62
C SER A 113 1.05 23.79 -8.13
N VAL A 114 1.59 24.62 -9.03
CA VAL A 114 2.18 25.94 -8.68
C VAL A 114 1.07 26.96 -8.48
N ASN A 115 1.16 27.79 -7.44
CA ASN A 115 0.18 28.80 -7.04
C ASN A 115 -1.19 28.25 -6.62
N HIS A 116 -1.23 27.00 -6.16
CA HIS A 116 -2.41 26.33 -5.61
C HIS A 116 -2.30 26.05 -4.10
N GLN A 117 -1.45 26.79 -3.40
CA GLN A 117 -1.36 26.72 -1.93
C GLN A 117 -2.71 27.05 -1.30
N GLY A 118 -3.16 26.16 -0.42
CA GLY A 118 -4.43 26.34 0.29
C GLY A 118 -5.65 25.79 -0.43
N ASP A 119 -5.52 25.34 -1.68
CA ASP A 119 -6.57 24.56 -2.33
C ASP A 119 -6.77 23.27 -1.54
N GLN A 120 -7.96 23.12 -0.96
CA GLN A 120 -8.30 21.92 -0.19
C GLN A 120 -8.65 20.79 -1.17
N PRO A 121 -7.98 19.63 -1.08
CA PRO A 121 -8.47 18.46 -1.80
C PRO A 121 -9.88 18.12 -1.29
N LYS A 122 -10.69 17.50 -2.15
CA LYS A 122 -12.00 16.99 -1.73
C LYS A 122 -11.79 16.05 -0.53
N GLU A 123 -12.36 16.41 0.62
CA GLU A 123 -12.33 15.56 1.80
C GLU A 123 -13.39 14.46 1.68
N GLN A 124 -13.02 13.25 2.07
CA GLN A 124 -13.89 12.09 2.09
C GLN A 124 -13.80 11.39 3.44
N ASP A 125 -14.90 11.31 4.15
CA ASP A 125 -14.98 10.58 5.41
C ASP A 125 -14.83 9.07 5.16
N VAL A 126 -14.07 8.40 6.03
CA VAL A 126 -13.84 6.95 6.03
C VAL A 126 -14.29 6.36 7.35
N VAL A 127 -15.03 5.26 7.25
CA VAL A 127 -15.43 4.42 8.40
C VAL A 127 -14.85 3.03 8.22
N LEU A 128 -14.14 2.52 9.22
CA LEU A 128 -13.68 1.13 9.24
C LEU A 128 -14.66 0.27 10.03
N TYR A 129 -15.24 -0.73 9.40
CA TYR A 129 -16.07 -1.73 10.08
C TYR A 129 -15.23 -2.99 10.37
N GLY A 130 -14.85 -3.16 11.65
CA GLY A 130 -13.88 -4.14 12.11
C GLY A 130 -12.48 -3.55 12.34
N PHE A 131 -11.84 -3.98 13.42
CA PHE A 131 -10.52 -3.50 13.88
C PHE A 131 -9.59 -4.66 14.21
N GLY A 132 -9.57 -5.65 13.31
CA GLY A 132 -8.61 -6.75 13.29
C GLY A 132 -7.26 -6.33 12.72
N ARG A 133 -6.45 -7.29 12.25
CA ARG A 133 -5.13 -7.01 11.64
C ARG A 133 -5.23 -5.97 10.54
N ILE A 134 -6.02 -6.23 9.51
CA ILE A 134 -6.18 -5.33 8.35
C ILE A 134 -6.78 -3.98 8.76
N GLY A 135 -7.85 -3.97 9.58
CA GLY A 135 -8.47 -2.71 10.03
C GLY A 135 -7.49 -1.80 10.78
N ARG A 136 -6.60 -2.35 11.62
CA ARG A 136 -5.57 -1.57 12.32
C ARG A 136 -4.49 -1.06 11.37
N LEU A 137 -4.05 -1.85 10.38
CA LEU A 137 -3.07 -1.40 9.40
C LEU A 137 -3.64 -0.31 8.48
N LEU A 138 -4.91 -0.44 8.06
CA LEU A 138 -5.60 0.63 7.34
C LEU A 138 -5.69 1.91 8.18
N ALA A 139 -6.04 1.78 9.47
CA ALA A 139 -6.06 2.93 10.38
C ALA A 139 -4.69 3.60 10.46
N ARG A 140 -3.60 2.82 10.63
CA ARG A 140 -2.23 3.36 10.66
C ARG A 140 -1.87 4.11 9.37
N ILE A 141 -2.22 3.57 8.20
CA ILE A 141 -1.93 4.20 6.91
C ILE A 141 -2.73 5.49 6.74
N LEU A 142 -4.01 5.49 7.10
CA LEU A 142 -4.87 6.67 7.04
C LEU A 142 -4.36 7.77 7.99
N LEU A 143 -4.02 7.41 9.24
CA LEU A 143 -3.50 8.33 10.24
C LEU A 143 -2.11 8.89 9.89
N GLU A 144 -1.24 8.11 9.26
CA GLU A 144 0.05 8.57 8.74
C GLU A 144 -0.15 9.71 7.71
N ARG A 145 -1.19 9.62 6.90
CA ARG A 145 -1.51 10.61 5.86
C ARG A 145 -2.27 11.82 6.39
N SER A 146 -3.10 11.63 7.40
CA SER A 146 -3.93 12.70 7.99
C SER A 146 -3.13 13.70 8.84
N SER A 147 -1.82 13.50 9.03
CA SER A 147 -0.96 14.43 9.77
C SER A 147 -0.71 15.78 9.07
N SER A 148 -1.22 15.95 7.84
CA SER A 148 -1.26 17.25 7.17
C SER A 148 -2.62 17.91 7.37
N PRO A 149 -2.70 19.20 7.73
CA PRO A 149 -3.96 19.96 7.79
C PRO A 149 -4.67 20.07 6.43
N LEU A 150 -3.92 19.90 5.34
CA LEU A 150 -4.47 19.85 3.98
C LEU A 150 -4.90 18.42 3.58
N GLY A 151 -4.80 17.48 4.50
CA GLY A 151 -5.34 16.13 4.40
C GLY A 151 -4.78 15.26 3.28
N SER A 152 -5.06 13.99 3.36
CA SER A 152 -4.89 13.06 2.23
C SER A 152 -6.17 12.94 1.38
N GLY A 153 -7.18 13.74 1.68
CA GLY A 153 -8.51 13.58 1.14
C GLY A 153 -9.33 12.47 1.81
N LEU A 154 -8.71 11.53 2.51
CA LEU A 154 -9.38 10.45 3.24
C LEU A 154 -9.24 10.65 4.75
N ASN A 155 -10.36 10.98 5.40
CA ASN A 155 -10.41 11.26 6.83
C ASN A 155 -10.98 10.08 7.62
N LEU A 156 -10.14 9.37 8.39
CA LEU A 156 -10.63 8.33 9.27
C LEU A 156 -11.45 8.95 10.42
N ARG A 157 -12.78 8.79 10.35
CA ARG A 157 -13.72 9.37 11.31
C ARG A 157 -14.15 8.39 12.39
N ALA A 158 -14.40 7.16 12.02
CA ALA A 158 -14.90 6.17 12.97
C ALA A 158 -14.43 4.75 12.68
N VAL A 159 -14.45 3.95 13.74
CA VAL A 159 -14.27 2.50 13.71
C VAL A 159 -15.45 1.85 14.39
N VAL A 160 -16.12 0.90 13.73
CA VAL A 160 -17.24 0.15 14.29
C VAL A 160 -16.77 -1.22 14.77
N VAL A 161 -17.05 -1.54 16.01
CA VAL A 161 -16.62 -2.80 16.64
C VAL A 161 -17.67 -3.30 17.66
N ARG A 162 -17.61 -4.59 17.99
CA ARG A 162 -18.33 -5.11 19.16
C ARG A 162 -17.57 -4.75 20.43
N LYS A 163 -18.29 -4.35 21.47
CA LYS A 163 -17.68 -4.10 22.78
C LYS A 163 -17.32 -5.42 23.48
N ASN A 164 -16.10 -5.52 23.96
CA ASN A 164 -15.57 -6.72 24.63
C ASN A 164 -15.17 -6.44 26.10
N GLY A 165 -16.02 -5.74 26.85
CA GLY A 165 -15.81 -5.41 28.26
C GLY A 165 -15.47 -3.94 28.51
N ASP A 166 -15.24 -3.60 29.78
CA ASP A 166 -15.13 -2.19 30.22
C ASP A 166 -13.86 -1.49 29.70
N LYS A 167 -12.75 -2.21 29.59
CA LYS A 167 -11.47 -1.68 29.10
C LYS A 167 -11.28 -1.86 27.58
N ASP A 168 -12.35 -2.05 26.82
CA ASP A 168 -12.26 -2.34 25.38
C ASP A 168 -11.47 -1.27 24.63
N LEU A 169 -11.80 0.03 24.80
CA LEU A 169 -11.16 1.12 24.09
C LEU A 169 -9.66 1.21 24.37
N VAL A 170 -9.26 1.10 25.63
CA VAL A 170 -7.85 1.14 26.04
C VAL A 170 -7.07 -0.03 25.44
N LYS A 171 -7.68 -1.23 25.38
CA LYS A 171 -7.06 -2.39 24.73
C LYS A 171 -6.92 -2.20 23.22
N ARG A 172 -7.89 -1.57 22.55
CA ARG A 172 -7.82 -1.28 21.13
C ARG A 172 -6.77 -0.23 20.81
N ALA A 173 -6.65 0.80 21.65
CA ALA A 173 -5.56 1.77 21.56
C ALA A 173 -4.19 1.10 21.69
N SER A 174 -4.02 0.21 22.67
CA SER A 174 -2.80 -0.57 22.85
C SER A 174 -2.49 -1.47 21.64
N LEU A 175 -3.52 -2.08 21.02
CA LEU A 175 -3.34 -2.89 19.81
C LEU A 175 -3.02 -2.04 18.56
N LEU A 176 -3.45 -0.78 18.51
CA LEU A 176 -3.06 0.15 17.46
C LEU A 176 -1.60 0.60 17.66
N GLU A 177 -1.22 0.86 18.92
CA GLU A 177 0.12 1.32 19.28
C GLU A 177 1.18 0.24 19.06
N ARG A 178 0.87 -1.01 19.40
CA ARG A 178 1.83 -2.13 19.45
C ARG A 178 1.45 -3.21 18.45
N ASP A 179 2.39 -3.57 17.60
CA ASP A 179 2.23 -4.67 16.65
C ASP A 179 3.52 -5.47 16.60
N SER A 180 3.42 -6.77 16.86
CA SER A 180 4.59 -7.66 16.91
C SER A 180 5.23 -7.90 15.55
N VAL A 181 4.49 -7.72 14.47
CA VAL A 181 4.96 -7.92 13.08
C VAL A 181 5.46 -6.60 12.50
N HIS A 182 4.61 -5.56 12.51
CA HIS A 182 4.90 -4.28 11.86
C HIS A 182 5.50 -3.22 12.80
N GLY A 183 5.78 -3.58 14.04
CA GLY A 183 6.38 -2.70 15.02
C GLY A 183 5.42 -1.64 15.61
N PRO A 184 5.94 -0.72 16.42
CA PRO A 184 5.14 0.28 17.09
C PRO A 184 4.53 1.28 16.10
N PHE A 185 3.38 1.87 16.50
CA PHE A 185 2.79 3.01 15.78
C PHE A 185 3.75 4.19 15.81
N LYS A 186 3.93 4.83 14.66
CA LYS A 186 4.80 6.01 14.54
C LYS A 186 4.05 7.29 14.90
N GLY A 187 3.80 7.48 16.18
CA GLY A 187 3.07 8.63 16.65
C GLY A 187 2.65 8.53 18.10
N VAL A 188 1.79 9.44 18.52
CA VAL A 188 1.23 9.56 19.86
C VAL A 188 -0.24 9.14 19.84
N ILE A 189 -0.64 8.34 20.82
CA ILE A 189 -2.01 7.88 20.99
C ILE A 189 -2.52 8.31 22.37
N GLU A 190 -3.66 8.98 22.38
CA GLU A 190 -4.42 9.36 23.58
C GLU A 190 -5.78 8.67 23.54
N VAL A 191 -6.34 8.39 24.71
CA VAL A 191 -7.65 7.72 24.85
C VAL A 191 -8.61 8.62 25.61
N ASP A 192 -9.70 8.97 24.97
CA ASP A 192 -10.84 9.66 25.58
C ASP A 192 -11.97 8.62 25.78
N GLU A 193 -11.99 8.02 26.97
CA GLU A 193 -12.97 6.99 27.30
C GLU A 193 -14.40 7.57 27.41
N GLU A 194 -14.55 8.81 27.84
CA GLU A 194 -15.84 9.47 27.99
C GLU A 194 -16.54 9.61 26.62
N ASN A 195 -15.79 10.01 25.61
CA ASN A 195 -16.27 10.16 24.24
C ASN A 195 -16.05 8.92 23.37
N SER A 196 -15.59 7.80 23.93
CA SER A 196 -15.23 6.59 23.15
C SER A 196 -14.37 6.90 21.92
N THR A 197 -13.32 7.70 22.10
CA THR A 197 -12.49 8.22 21.02
C THR A 197 -11.02 7.89 21.28
N ILE A 198 -10.32 7.44 20.24
CA ILE A 198 -8.86 7.34 20.22
C ILE A 198 -8.36 8.54 19.41
N ILE A 199 -7.46 9.34 20.01
CA ILE A 199 -6.82 10.46 19.34
C ILE A 199 -5.42 10.02 18.96
N ALA A 200 -5.15 9.89 17.66
CA ALA A 200 -3.86 9.46 17.15
C ALA A 200 -3.23 10.56 16.30
N ASN A 201 -2.06 11.04 16.69
CA ASN A 201 -1.41 12.20 16.05
C ASN A 201 -2.34 13.42 15.93
N GLY A 202 -3.19 13.66 16.94
CA GLY A 202 -4.17 14.74 16.94
C GLY A 202 -5.45 14.47 16.14
N VAL A 203 -5.57 13.33 15.47
CA VAL A 203 -6.77 12.92 14.72
C VAL A 203 -7.73 12.15 15.63
N PRO A 204 -8.94 12.66 15.90
CA PRO A 204 -9.93 11.95 16.71
C PRO A 204 -10.65 10.89 15.88
N VAL A 205 -10.57 9.65 16.32
CA VAL A 205 -11.24 8.50 15.71
C VAL A 205 -12.31 7.97 16.68
N ARG A 206 -13.57 8.07 16.32
CA ARG A 206 -14.69 7.62 17.13
C ARG A 206 -14.82 6.09 17.09
N PHE A 207 -14.94 5.45 18.24
CA PHE A 207 -15.25 4.03 18.33
C PHE A 207 -16.75 3.84 18.57
N ILE A 208 -17.45 3.31 17.58
CA ILE A 208 -18.89 3.04 17.62
C ILE A 208 -19.06 1.56 17.97
N TYR A 209 -19.77 1.32 19.07
CA TYR A 209 -20.00 -0.04 19.55
C TYR A 209 -21.31 -0.59 18.99
N SER A 210 -21.21 -1.51 18.03
CA SER A 210 -22.36 -2.24 17.48
C SER A 210 -21.98 -3.65 17.08
N SER A 211 -22.90 -4.58 17.26
CA SER A 211 -22.81 -5.96 16.76
C SER A 211 -23.63 -6.18 15.49
N ASP A 212 -24.48 -5.22 15.14
CA ASP A 212 -25.41 -5.27 14.02
C ASP A 212 -25.23 -4.03 13.13
N PRO A 213 -24.77 -4.18 11.89
CA PRO A 213 -24.55 -3.06 10.99
C PRO A 213 -25.83 -2.28 10.68
N THR A 214 -26.98 -2.93 10.78
CA THR A 214 -28.27 -2.31 10.43
C THR A 214 -28.76 -1.30 11.47
N THR A 215 -28.12 -1.21 12.64
CA THR A 215 -28.53 -0.34 13.75
C THR A 215 -27.75 0.96 13.84
N VAL A 216 -26.71 1.16 13.04
CA VAL A 216 -25.85 2.33 13.13
C VAL A 216 -26.39 3.47 12.27
N ASP A 217 -26.55 4.65 12.86
CA ASP A 217 -26.76 5.92 12.15
C ASP A 217 -25.48 6.75 12.27
N TYR A 218 -24.74 6.87 11.18
CA TYR A 218 -23.46 7.57 11.18
C TYR A 218 -23.63 9.10 11.22
N THR A 219 -24.80 9.61 10.85
CA THR A 219 -25.09 11.05 10.88
C THR A 219 -25.16 11.59 12.31
N GLU A 220 -25.52 10.75 13.30
CA GLU A 220 -25.44 11.10 14.72
C GLU A 220 -24.02 11.45 15.20
N TYR A 221 -23.01 11.00 14.47
CA TYR A 221 -21.60 11.29 14.71
C TYR A 221 -21.04 12.37 13.76
N GLY A 222 -21.91 13.07 13.02
CA GLY A 222 -21.51 14.08 12.04
C GLY A 222 -20.78 13.51 10.84
N ILE A 223 -21.02 12.22 10.52
CA ILE A 223 -20.41 11.51 9.37
C ILE A 223 -21.45 11.48 8.25
N ASN A 224 -21.09 12.06 7.11
CA ASN A 224 -21.96 12.14 5.95
C ASN A 224 -21.18 11.77 4.69
N ASP A 225 -21.82 11.12 3.72
CA ASP A 225 -21.25 10.71 2.44
C ASP A 225 -19.93 9.89 2.60
N ALA A 226 -19.86 9.06 3.65
CA ALA A 226 -18.64 8.33 3.98
C ALA A 226 -18.43 7.08 3.12
N LEU A 227 -17.15 6.75 2.91
CA LEU A 227 -16.73 5.44 2.42
C LEU A 227 -16.58 4.48 3.60
N LEU A 228 -17.33 3.38 3.60
CA LEU A 228 -17.20 2.35 4.63
C LEU A 228 -16.34 1.20 4.11
N VAL A 229 -15.37 0.78 4.92
CA VAL A 229 -14.48 -0.36 4.61
C VAL A 229 -14.81 -1.52 5.53
N ASP A 230 -15.37 -2.61 4.97
CA ASP A 230 -15.63 -3.84 5.74
C ASP A 230 -14.38 -4.71 5.82
N ASN A 231 -13.81 -4.82 7.02
CA ASN A 231 -12.62 -5.58 7.34
C ASN A 231 -12.94 -6.90 8.06
N THR A 232 -14.21 -7.27 8.16
CA THR A 232 -14.64 -8.45 8.93
C THR A 232 -14.57 -9.72 8.11
N GLY A 233 -14.69 -9.61 6.78
CA GLY A 233 -14.81 -10.74 5.87
C GLY A 233 -16.05 -11.61 6.09
N ARG A 234 -17.00 -11.12 6.90
CA ARG A 234 -18.24 -11.83 7.24
C ARG A 234 -19.21 -11.86 6.06
N TRP A 235 -19.38 -10.72 5.41
CA TRP A 235 -20.21 -10.54 4.23
C TRP A 235 -19.33 -10.36 3.01
N ARG A 236 -19.57 -11.15 1.97
CA ARG A 236 -18.72 -11.17 0.77
C ARG A 236 -19.51 -11.05 -0.53
N ASP A 237 -20.79 -10.78 -0.42
CA ASP A 237 -21.70 -10.57 -1.54
C ASP A 237 -22.43 -9.23 -1.41
N VAL A 238 -23.05 -8.79 -2.49
CA VAL A 238 -23.75 -7.50 -2.54
C VAL A 238 -24.86 -7.43 -1.49
N PRO A 239 -25.78 -8.42 -1.36
CA PRO A 239 -26.84 -8.34 -0.35
C PRO A 239 -26.30 -8.22 1.08
N GLY A 240 -25.21 -8.90 1.41
CA GLY A 240 -24.58 -8.82 2.72
C GLY A 240 -23.99 -7.43 2.99
N LEU A 241 -23.41 -6.78 2.00
CA LEU A 241 -22.76 -5.47 2.12
C LEU A 241 -23.76 -4.29 1.99
N GLU A 242 -24.91 -4.50 1.39
CA GLU A 242 -26.01 -3.52 1.36
C GLU A 242 -26.50 -3.13 2.75
N GLN A 243 -26.30 -3.98 3.76
CA GLN A 243 -26.58 -3.66 5.15
C GLN A 243 -25.80 -2.43 5.64
N HIS A 244 -24.58 -2.25 5.13
CA HIS A 244 -23.79 -1.05 5.40
C HIS A 244 -24.21 0.12 4.52
N LEU A 245 -24.41 -0.13 3.22
CA LEU A 245 -24.74 0.91 2.26
C LEU A 245 -26.05 1.62 2.59
N ASN A 246 -27.02 0.87 3.11
CA ASN A 246 -28.34 1.39 3.48
C ASN A 246 -28.35 2.14 4.82
N ARG A 247 -27.18 2.49 5.38
CA ARG A 247 -27.10 3.27 6.63
C ARG A 247 -26.98 4.77 6.35
N PRO A 248 -27.66 5.60 7.14
CA PRO A 248 -27.51 7.04 7.05
C PRO A 248 -26.02 7.42 7.22
N GLY A 249 -25.52 8.26 6.33
CA GLY A 249 -24.13 8.73 6.34
C GLY A 249 -23.14 7.92 5.50
N ILE A 250 -23.53 6.76 4.93
CA ILE A 250 -22.68 5.94 4.06
C ILE A 250 -23.10 6.10 2.60
N SER A 251 -22.14 6.36 1.73
CA SER A 251 -22.34 6.50 0.30
C SER A 251 -21.84 5.33 -0.53
N ARG A 252 -20.76 4.69 -0.10
CA ARG A 252 -20.12 3.58 -0.82
C ARG A 252 -19.46 2.62 0.17
N VAL A 253 -19.30 1.35 -0.24
CA VAL A 253 -18.72 0.29 0.58
C VAL A 253 -17.58 -0.41 -0.16
N LEU A 254 -16.44 -0.58 0.52
CA LEU A 254 -15.29 -1.35 0.06
C LEU A 254 -15.12 -2.59 0.94
N LEU A 255 -15.06 -3.77 0.31
CA LEU A 255 -14.78 -5.04 0.99
C LEU A 255 -13.28 -5.36 0.92
N THR A 256 -12.66 -5.69 2.05
CA THR A 256 -11.24 -6.13 2.12
C THR A 256 -11.09 -7.66 2.06
N ALA A 257 -11.86 -8.29 1.21
CA ALA A 257 -11.81 -9.72 0.93
C ALA A 257 -12.33 -9.98 -0.48
N PRO A 258 -12.09 -11.17 -1.08
CA PRO A 258 -12.62 -11.49 -2.40
C PRO A 258 -14.15 -11.42 -2.42
N GLY A 259 -14.69 -10.58 -3.30
CA GLY A 259 -16.12 -10.43 -3.53
C GLY A 259 -16.69 -11.59 -4.35
N LYS A 260 -17.90 -12.03 -3.98
CA LYS A 260 -18.65 -13.08 -4.66
C LYS A 260 -19.64 -12.51 -5.68
N GLY A 261 -20.08 -13.38 -6.60
CA GLY A 261 -21.02 -13.01 -7.66
C GLY A 261 -20.41 -11.99 -8.63
N ASP A 262 -21.24 -11.06 -9.08
CA ASP A 262 -20.88 -10.04 -10.07
C ASP A 262 -20.19 -8.81 -9.48
N MET A 263 -19.87 -8.83 -8.17
CA MET A 263 -19.14 -7.74 -7.51
C MET A 263 -17.80 -7.52 -8.20
N LYS A 264 -17.52 -6.27 -8.56
CA LYS A 264 -16.22 -5.87 -9.09
C LYS A 264 -15.13 -6.12 -8.04
N ASN A 265 -14.14 -6.93 -8.40
CA ASN A 265 -12.93 -7.15 -7.62
C ASN A 265 -11.82 -6.33 -8.25
N ILE A 266 -11.32 -5.36 -7.52
CA ILE A 266 -10.40 -4.34 -8.01
C ILE A 266 -8.98 -4.67 -7.57
N VAL A 267 -8.07 -4.70 -8.53
CA VAL A 267 -6.62 -4.69 -8.34
C VAL A 267 -6.12 -3.34 -8.85
N PHE A 268 -5.70 -2.47 -7.94
CA PHE A 268 -5.26 -1.13 -8.30
C PHE A 268 -4.08 -1.15 -9.27
N GLY A 269 -4.12 -0.28 -10.27
CA GLY A 269 -3.15 -0.21 -11.36
C GLY A 269 -3.46 -1.19 -12.52
N VAL A 270 -4.36 -2.15 -12.32
CA VAL A 270 -4.71 -3.14 -13.35
C VAL A 270 -6.11 -2.87 -13.92
N ASN A 271 -7.12 -2.79 -13.05
CA ASN A 271 -8.51 -2.58 -13.47
C ASN A 271 -9.27 -1.55 -12.63
N ASP A 272 -8.60 -0.69 -11.89
CA ASP A 272 -9.26 0.36 -11.10
C ASP A 272 -9.98 1.42 -11.97
N ASN A 273 -9.63 1.51 -13.25
CA ASN A 273 -10.31 2.34 -14.25
C ASN A 273 -11.77 1.91 -14.50
N VAL A 274 -12.16 0.70 -14.14
CA VAL A 274 -13.56 0.23 -14.29
C VAL A 274 -14.48 0.75 -13.18
N ILE A 275 -13.93 1.39 -12.15
CA ILE A 275 -14.72 2.00 -11.06
C ILE A 275 -15.39 3.27 -11.59
N THR A 276 -16.70 3.34 -11.43
CA THR A 276 -17.54 4.50 -11.75
C THR A 276 -18.24 5.03 -10.51
N ASP A 277 -18.88 6.18 -10.59
CA ASP A 277 -19.67 6.74 -9.49
C ASP A 277 -20.94 5.93 -9.16
N GLU A 278 -21.36 5.08 -10.09
CA GLU A 278 -22.48 4.15 -9.91
C GLU A 278 -22.11 2.93 -9.07
N ASP A 279 -20.82 2.59 -9.00
CA ASP A 279 -20.34 1.45 -8.22
C ASP A 279 -20.39 1.77 -6.72
N LYS A 280 -21.46 1.34 -6.06
CA LYS A 280 -21.67 1.59 -4.62
C LYS A 280 -20.96 0.56 -3.73
N ILE A 281 -20.75 -0.65 -4.23
CA ILE A 281 -20.11 -1.76 -3.52
C ILE A 281 -19.05 -2.37 -4.42
N VAL A 282 -17.79 -2.37 -3.97
CA VAL A 282 -16.68 -3.02 -4.67
C VAL A 282 -15.80 -3.80 -3.68
N SER A 283 -15.00 -4.72 -4.19
CA SER A 283 -14.02 -5.48 -3.42
C SER A 283 -12.59 -5.10 -3.84
N ALA A 284 -11.68 -5.00 -2.88
CA ALA A 284 -10.25 -4.87 -3.12
C ALA A 284 -9.54 -6.22 -3.41
N ALA A 285 -10.31 -7.28 -3.73
CA ALA A 285 -9.81 -8.62 -3.96
C ALA A 285 -9.03 -9.22 -2.75
N SER A 286 -8.14 -10.20 -2.99
CA SER A 286 -7.30 -10.78 -1.95
C SER A 286 -5.87 -10.23 -1.99
N CYS A 287 -5.11 -10.42 -0.91
CA CYS A 287 -3.69 -10.09 -0.86
C CYS A 287 -2.89 -10.83 -1.95
N THR A 288 -3.15 -12.12 -2.15
CA THR A 288 -2.48 -12.91 -3.19
C THR A 288 -2.86 -12.44 -4.60
N THR A 289 -4.15 -12.16 -4.85
CA THR A 289 -4.60 -11.61 -6.15
C THR A 289 -3.93 -10.28 -6.45
N ASN A 290 -3.82 -9.38 -5.46
CA ASN A 290 -3.11 -8.12 -5.62
C ASN A 290 -1.62 -8.29 -5.91
N ALA A 291 -0.97 -9.28 -5.28
CA ALA A 291 0.45 -9.54 -5.48
C ALA A 291 0.78 -10.08 -6.87
N ILE A 292 -0.03 -11.04 -7.37
CA ILE A 292 0.27 -11.76 -8.61
C ILE A 292 -0.24 -11.07 -9.87
N THR A 293 -1.38 -10.38 -9.80
CA THR A 293 -2.03 -9.81 -10.98
C THR A 293 -1.19 -8.74 -11.68
N PRO A 294 -0.54 -7.79 -10.98
CA PRO A 294 0.35 -6.83 -11.63
C PRO A 294 1.54 -7.51 -12.32
N ALA A 295 2.18 -8.50 -11.68
CA ALA A 295 3.28 -9.22 -12.29
C ALA A 295 2.83 -10.03 -13.53
N LEU A 296 1.66 -10.68 -13.46
CA LEU A 296 1.06 -11.38 -14.61
C LEU A 296 0.70 -10.41 -15.73
N LYS A 297 0.23 -9.20 -15.42
CA LYS A 297 -0.02 -8.16 -16.42
C LYS A 297 1.26 -7.77 -17.16
N VAL A 298 2.36 -7.55 -16.44
CA VAL A 298 3.67 -7.25 -17.06
C VAL A 298 4.11 -8.37 -18.01
N LEU A 299 3.96 -9.63 -17.58
CA LEU A 299 4.29 -10.80 -18.42
C LEU A 299 3.37 -10.91 -19.63
N ASP A 300 2.07 -10.74 -19.45
CA ASP A 300 1.08 -10.86 -20.51
C ASP A 300 1.22 -9.76 -21.55
N ASP A 301 1.41 -8.52 -21.11
CA ASP A 301 1.57 -7.37 -22.01
C ASP A 301 2.85 -7.49 -22.88
N ALA A 302 3.94 -7.99 -22.30
CA ALA A 302 5.22 -8.12 -23.00
C ALA A 302 5.33 -9.37 -23.88
N TYR A 303 4.87 -10.52 -23.37
CA TYR A 303 5.15 -11.82 -23.97
C TYR A 303 3.87 -12.63 -24.28
N GLY A 304 2.72 -12.28 -23.71
CA GLY A 304 1.50 -13.06 -23.72
C GLY A 304 1.61 -14.30 -22.81
N VAL A 305 0.62 -14.52 -21.96
CA VAL A 305 0.52 -15.71 -21.11
C VAL A 305 -0.40 -16.72 -21.76
N GLU A 306 0.14 -17.87 -22.15
CA GLU A 306 -0.62 -18.98 -22.73
C GLU A 306 -1.35 -19.76 -21.63
N ARG A 307 -0.62 -20.14 -20.58
CA ARG A 307 -1.13 -20.86 -19.40
C ARG A 307 -0.15 -20.74 -18.25
N GLY A 308 -0.58 -21.06 -17.03
CA GLY A 308 0.32 -21.06 -15.90
C GLY A 308 -0.24 -21.74 -14.66
N HIS A 309 0.68 -21.93 -13.71
CA HIS A 309 0.35 -22.36 -12.36
C HIS A 309 0.91 -21.38 -11.34
N VAL A 310 0.08 -21.00 -10.38
CA VAL A 310 0.45 -20.12 -9.27
C VAL A 310 0.49 -20.94 -7.99
N GLU A 311 1.66 -21.14 -7.44
CA GLU A 311 1.82 -21.67 -6.09
C GLU A 311 2.10 -20.52 -5.14
N THR A 312 1.37 -20.42 -4.02
CA THR A 312 1.70 -19.43 -3.00
C THR A 312 2.13 -20.10 -1.70
N VAL A 313 3.35 -19.80 -1.28
CA VAL A 313 3.86 -20.11 0.06
C VAL A 313 3.41 -18.97 0.97
N HIS A 314 2.34 -19.22 1.72
CA HIS A 314 1.59 -18.17 2.40
C HIS A 314 1.78 -18.22 3.92
N ALA A 315 2.04 -17.07 4.51
CA ALA A 315 2.05 -16.91 5.96
C ALA A 315 0.74 -17.40 6.59
N PHE A 316 0.78 -17.91 7.81
CA PHE A 316 -0.44 -18.28 8.52
C PHE A 316 -1.31 -17.05 8.83
N THR A 317 -2.59 -17.25 8.94
CA THR A 317 -3.57 -16.20 9.26
C THR A 317 -4.43 -16.63 10.46
N ASN A 318 -5.12 -15.68 11.08
CA ASN A 318 -5.93 -15.93 12.28
C ASN A 318 -7.11 -16.87 12.08
N ASP A 319 -7.41 -17.30 10.88
CA ASP A 319 -8.40 -18.35 10.61
C ASP A 319 -7.85 -19.76 10.85
N GLN A 320 -6.53 -19.93 10.97
CA GLN A 320 -5.90 -21.20 11.30
C GLN A 320 -5.78 -21.36 12.82
N ASN A 321 -5.88 -22.60 13.29
CA ASN A 321 -5.70 -22.88 14.71
C ASN A 321 -4.21 -22.83 15.09
N LEU A 322 -3.91 -22.21 16.22
CA LEU A 322 -2.54 -22.18 16.76
C LEU A 322 -2.09 -23.59 17.18
N ILE A 323 -2.97 -24.31 17.85
CA ILE A 323 -2.82 -25.72 18.26
C ILE A 323 -3.96 -26.51 17.62
N ASP A 324 -3.77 -27.81 17.38
CA ASP A 324 -4.76 -28.70 16.79
C ASP A 324 -6.14 -28.53 17.44
N ASN A 325 -7.15 -28.16 16.65
CA ASN A 325 -8.51 -27.98 17.11
C ASN A 325 -9.50 -28.10 15.95
N PHE A 326 -10.79 -28.18 16.28
CA PHE A 326 -11.84 -28.25 15.27
C PHE A 326 -11.82 -27.05 14.34
N HIS A 327 -11.90 -27.33 13.05
CA HIS A 327 -12.02 -26.32 11.98
C HIS A 327 -12.84 -26.92 10.82
N LYS A 328 -13.65 -26.10 10.17
CA LYS A 328 -14.46 -26.52 9.02
C LYS A 328 -13.65 -26.96 7.79
N GLY A 329 -12.41 -26.50 7.67
CA GLY A 329 -11.45 -26.92 6.65
C GLY A 329 -10.44 -27.85 7.29
N ASP A 330 -10.43 -29.14 6.94
CA ASP A 330 -9.74 -30.22 7.63
C ASP A 330 -8.30 -29.92 8.02
N ARG A 331 -7.46 -29.52 7.05
CA ARG A 331 -6.04 -29.24 7.27
C ARG A 331 -5.79 -27.96 8.06
N ARG A 332 -6.70 -26.96 8.00
CA ARG A 332 -6.56 -25.68 8.71
C ARG A 332 -6.80 -25.80 10.22
N GLY A 333 -7.35 -26.92 10.67
CA GLY A 333 -7.50 -27.24 12.08
C GLY A 333 -6.21 -27.72 12.76
N ARG A 334 -5.19 -28.09 11.97
CA ARG A 334 -3.87 -28.48 12.47
C ARG A 334 -3.05 -27.24 12.84
N SER A 335 -2.15 -27.42 13.81
CA SER A 335 -1.31 -26.33 14.33
C SER A 335 -0.59 -25.54 13.23
N ALA A 336 -0.88 -24.25 13.14
CA ALA A 336 -0.29 -23.34 12.16
C ALA A 336 1.21 -23.10 12.39
N VAL A 337 1.68 -23.18 13.64
CA VAL A 337 3.07 -22.89 14.00
C VAL A 337 3.99 -24.10 13.89
N LEU A 338 3.43 -25.30 13.70
CA LEU A 338 4.21 -26.54 13.62
C LEU A 338 4.16 -27.20 12.25
N ASN A 339 3.25 -26.80 11.38
CA ASN A 339 2.98 -27.53 10.15
C ASN A 339 2.98 -26.64 8.90
N MET A 340 3.44 -27.20 7.80
CA MET A 340 3.07 -26.74 6.46
C MET A 340 1.72 -27.36 6.08
N VAL A 341 0.81 -26.56 5.55
CA VAL A 341 -0.56 -26.96 5.24
C VAL A 341 -0.90 -26.65 3.81
N ILE A 342 -1.14 -27.68 2.98
CA ILE A 342 -1.66 -27.48 1.62
C ILE A 342 -3.13 -27.08 1.73
N THR A 343 -3.50 -26.01 1.04
CA THR A 343 -4.88 -25.53 0.98
C THR A 343 -5.20 -24.97 -0.40
N GLU A 344 -6.47 -24.88 -0.71
CA GLU A 344 -6.92 -24.24 -1.94
C GLU A 344 -6.70 -22.73 -1.87
N THR A 345 -6.45 -22.12 -3.03
CA THR A 345 -6.50 -20.68 -3.25
C THR A 345 -7.38 -20.35 -4.44
N GLY A 346 -8.27 -19.38 -4.25
CA GLY A 346 -9.05 -18.82 -5.35
C GLY A 346 -8.30 -17.73 -6.13
N ALA A 347 -7.06 -17.39 -5.73
CA ALA A 347 -6.35 -16.23 -6.27
C ALA A 347 -6.05 -16.34 -7.77
N ALA A 348 -5.58 -17.51 -8.23
CA ALA A 348 -5.31 -17.74 -9.65
C ALA A 348 -6.58 -17.56 -10.51
N LYS A 349 -7.71 -18.08 -10.03
CA LYS A 349 -9.02 -17.93 -10.69
C LYS A 349 -9.53 -16.49 -10.59
N ALA A 350 -9.22 -15.79 -9.51
CA ALA A 350 -9.63 -14.40 -9.29
C ALA A 350 -8.87 -13.40 -10.18
N VAL A 351 -7.71 -13.77 -10.71
CA VAL A 351 -6.94 -12.93 -11.67
C VAL A 351 -7.80 -12.58 -12.89
N SER A 352 -8.61 -13.51 -13.40
CA SER A 352 -9.45 -13.26 -14.56
C SER A 352 -10.52 -12.19 -14.36
N LYS A 353 -10.87 -11.86 -13.12
CA LYS A 353 -11.77 -10.72 -12.84
C LYS A 353 -11.11 -9.37 -13.13
N ALA A 354 -9.79 -9.28 -13.01
CA ALA A 354 -9.02 -8.07 -13.32
C ALA A 354 -8.35 -8.13 -14.70
N LEU A 355 -7.97 -9.33 -15.16
CA LEU A 355 -7.38 -9.62 -16.48
C LEU A 355 -8.21 -10.68 -17.20
N PRO A 356 -9.34 -10.33 -17.84
CA PRO A 356 -10.26 -11.29 -18.45
C PRO A 356 -9.61 -12.19 -19.50
N GLN A 357 -8.58 -11.72 -20.20
CA GLN A 357 -7.83 -12.50 -21.19
C GLN A 357 -7.09 -13.69 -20.60
N LEU A 358 -6.93 -13.77 -19.27
CA LEU A 358 -6.33 -14.90 -18.56
C LEU A 358 -7.37 -15.89 -18.01
N GLU A 359 -8.65 -15.75 -18.38
CA GLU A 359 -9.69 -16.67 -17.95
C GLU A 359 -9.41 -18.10 -18.43
N GLY A 360 -9.47 -19.05 -17.49
CA GLY A 360 -9.22 -20.48 -17.76
C GLY A 360 -7.75 -20.85 -17.99
N LYS A 361 -6.83 -19.89 -18.04
CA LYS A 361 -5.40 -20.14 -18.30
C LYS A 361 -4.58 -20.45 -17.06
N LEU A 362 -5.07 -20.11 -15.87
CA LEU A 362 -4.32 -20.21 -14.63
C LEU A 362 -4.93 -21.24 -13.68
N THR A 363 -4.07 -22.05 -13.08
CA THR A 363 -4.38 -22.90 -11.93
C THR A 363 -3.59 -22.44 -10.71
N GLY A 364 -3.96 -22.88 -9.50
CA GLY A 364 -3.17 -22.51 -8.33
C GLY A 364 -3.55 -23.25 -7.06
N ASN A 365 -2.57 -23.31 -6.16
CA ASN A 365 -2.69 -23.84 -4.80
C ASN A 365 -1.98 -22.90 -3.81
N ALA A 366 -2.13 -23.19 -2.52
CA ALA A 366 -1.44 -22.51 -1.46
C ALA A 366 -0.82 -23.50 -0.49
N ILE A 367 0.38 -23.18 -0.01
CA ILE A 367 1.03 -23.87 1.10
C ILE A 367 1.14 -22.87 2.25
N ARG A 368 0.41 -23.09 3.34
CA ARG A 368 0.55 -22.30 4.56
C ARG A 368 1.80 -22.74 5.31
N VAL A 369 2.59 -21.78 5.78
CA VAL A 369 3.87 -22.01 6.48
C VAL A 369 3.88 -21.30 7.83
N PRO A 370 4.75 -21.74 8.77
CA PRO A 370 4.84 -21.16 10.12
C PRO A 370 5.56 -19.80 10.15
N THR A 371 5.19 -18.87 9.27
CA THR A 371 5.65 -17.48 9.30
C THR A 371 4.45 -16.57 9.55
N PRO A 372 4.59 -15.51 10.38
CA PRO A 372 3.45 -14.67 10.78
C PRO A 372 3.03 -13.68 9.69
N ASP A 373 3.92 -13.32 8.79
CA ASP A 373 3.68 -12.37 7.71
C ASP A 373 4.72 -12.53 6.61
N VAL A 374 4.49 -11.91 5.48
CA VAL A 374 5.18 -12.01 4.20
C VAL A 374 5.06 -13.41 3.60
N SER A 375 4.35 -13.44 2.51
CA SER A 375 4.12 -14.61 1.67
C SER A 375 4.95 -14.51 0.39
N MET A 376 5.04 -15.61 -0.34
CA MET A 376 5.72 -15.66 -1.64
C MET A 376 4.83 -16.37 -2.64
N ALA A 377 4.63 -15.77 -3.81
CA ALA A 377 3.98 -16.42 -4.93
C ALA A 377 5.03 -16.87 -5.96
N ILE A 378 4.84 -18.06 -6.51
CA ILE A 378 5.64 -18.64 -7.56
C ILE A 378 4.74 -18.68 -8.80
N LEU A 379 5.08 -17.89 -9.80
CA LEU A 379 4.40 -17.81 -11.07
C LEU A 379 5.14 -18.69 -12.09
N ASN A 380 4.65 -19.89 -12.33
CA ASN A 380 5.18 -20.76 -13.36
C ASN A 380 4.28 -20.62 -14.60
N VAL A 381 4.77 -19.93 -15.62
CA VAL A 381 3.97 -19.55 -16.79
C VAL A 381 4.63 -19.99 -18.09
N LYS A 382 3.79 -20.41 -19.04
CA LYS A 382 4.16 -20.58 -20.42
C LYS A 382 3.80 -19.32 -21.18
N LEU A 383 4.77 -18.76 -21.88
CA LEU A 383 4.66 -17.52 -22.63
C LEU A 383 4.39 -17.80 -24.11
N THR A 384 3.63 -16.94 -24.76
CA THR A 384 3.37 -17.01 -26.20
C THR A 384 4.60 -16.63 -27.01
N LYS A 385 5.38 -15.65 -26.49
CA LYS A 385 6.66 -15.24 -27.05
C LYS A 385 7.74 -15.51 -26.01
N PRO A 386 8.85 -16.16 -26.36
CA PRO A 386 9.96 -16.38 -25.44
C PRO A 386 10.48 -15.08 -24.85
N ALA A 387 10.83 -15.09 -23.58
CA ALA A 387 11.39 -13.93 -22.88
C ALA A 387 12.88 -13.69 -23.17
N GLY A 388 13.51 -14.56 -23.97
CA GLY A 388 14.93 -14.50 -24.29
C GLY A 388 15.80 -15.04 -23.15
N SER A 389 15.97 -14.29 -22.07
CA SER A 389 16.77 -14.71 -20.92
C SER A 389 16.14 -14.23 -19.60
N ALA A 390 16.66 -14.74 -18.48
CA ALA A 390 16.27 -14.26 -17.15
C ALA A 390 16.66 -12.78 -16.94
N GLU A 391 17.79 -12.36 -17.50
CA GLU A 391 18.28 -11.00 -17.42
C GLU A 391 17.34 -10.02 -18.15
N GLU A 392 16.87 -10.37 -19.35
CA GLU A 392 15.90 -9.55 -20.11
C GLU A 392 14.58 -9.43 -19.38
N LEU A 393 14.08 -10.54 -18.84
CA LEU A 393 12.87 -10.56 -18.05
C LEU A 393 13.00 -9.73 -16.76
N ASN A 394 14.13 -9.86 -16.07
CA ASN A 394 14.43 -9.09 -14.86
C ASN A 394 14.53 -7.59 -15.14
N GLU A 395 15.15 -7.20 -16.27
CA GLU A 395 15.24 -5.80 -16.66
C GLU A 395 13.86 -5.20 -16.98
N LEU A 396 12.94 -5.99 -17.53
CA LEU A 396 11.55 -5.58 -17.72
C LEU A 396 10.89 -5.26 -16.38
N PHE A 397 10.99 -6.16 -15.39
CA PHE A 397 10.43 -5.94 -14.06
C PHE A 397 11.13 -4.78 -13.32
N ARG A 398 12.45 -4.66 -13.46
CA ARG A 398 13.20 -3.56 -12.87
C ARG A 398 12.71 -2.21 -13.39
N ARG A 399 12.57 -2.06 -14.70
CA ARG A 399 12.04 -0.83 -15.31
C ARG A 399 10.62 -0.55 -14.88
N GLU A 400 9.75 -1.58 -14.85
CA GLU A 400 8.37 -1.42 -14.39
C GLU A 400 8.31 -0.92 -12.94
N SER A 401 9.18 -1.42 -12.06
CA SER A 401 9.22 -1.03 -10.66
C SER A 401 9.70 0.41 -10.41
N ILE A 402 10.43 0.99 -11.36
CA ILE A 402 11.02 2.34 -11.24
C ILE A 402 10.13 3.38 -11.93
N ASP A 403 9.91 3.20 -13.24
CA ASP A 403 9.30 4.19 -14.12
C ASP A 403 7.99 3.70 -14.77
N GLY A 404 7.62 2.42 -14.56
CA GLY A 404 6.44 1.82 -15.16
C GLY A 404 5.12 2.32 -14.58
N GLU A 405 4.02 1.96 -15.23
CA GLU A 405 2.66 2.27 -14.76
C GLU A 405 2.33 1.58 -13.45
N LEU A 406 2.88 0.37 -13.27
CA LEU A 406 2.67 -0.47 -12.09
C LEU A 406 3.75 -0.29 -11.01
N ARG A 407 4.59 0.79 -11.06
CA ARG A 407 5.66 1.05 -10.08
C ARG A 407 5.19 1.13 -8.62
N ARG A 408 3.90 1.36 -8.39
CA ARG A 408 3.29 1.35 -7.04
C ARG A 408 2.83 -0.04 -6.62
N GLN A 409 2.73 -0.98 -7.55
CA GLN A 409 2.28 -2.36 -7.35
C GLN A 409 3.42 -3.36 -7.45
N VAL A 410 4.35 -3.15 -8.36
CA VAL A 410 5.49 -4.04 -8.60
C VAL A 410 6.75 -3.44 -8.01
N GLY A 411 7.31 -4.11 -7.02
CA GLY A 411 8.65 -3.87 -6.50
C GLY A 411 9.66 -4.83 -7.13
N TYR A 412 10.95 -4.61 -6.86
CA TYR A 412 12.05 -5.39 -7.40
C TYR A 412 13.16 -5.56 -6.35
N SER A 413 13.72 -6.74 -6.26
CA SER A 413 14.85 -7.06 -5.40
C SER A 413 15.90 -7.85 -6.18
N ASP A 414 17.16 -7.45 -6.03
CA ASP A 414 18.35 -8.13 -6.54
C ASP A 414 19.29 -8.54 -5.37
N SER A 415 18.77 -8.55 -4.16
CA SER A 415 19.56 -8.92 -2.97
C SER A 415 19.76 -10.44 -2.89
N PRO A 416 21.01 -10.93 -2.80
CA PRO A 416 21.28 -12.36 -2.62
C PRO A 416 20.92 -12.88 -1.22
N GLU A 417 20.63 -12.00 -0.28
CA GLU A 417 20.29 -12.34 1.11
C GLU A 417 18.79 -12.13 1.41
N ALA A 418 17.98 -11.80 0.39
CA ALA A 418 16.57 -11.51 0.55
C ALA A 418 15.79 -12.67 1.19
N VAL A 419 15.09 -12.39 2.28
CA VAL A 419 14.20 -13.33 2.99
C VAL A 419 12.91 -12.63 3.40
N SER A 420 11.92 -13.38 3.85
CA SER A 420 10.57 -12.85 4.13
C SER A 420 10.56 -11.62 5.06
N THR A 421 11.41 -11.58 6.09
CA THR A 421 11.43 -10.47 7.05
C THR A 421 11.91 -9.14 6.45
N ASP A 422 12.64 -9.16 5.33
CA ASP A 422 13.11 -7.95 4.65
C ASP A 422 11.98 -7.19 3.95
N PHE A 423 10.87 -7.87 3.69
CA PHE A 423 9.73 -7.30 2.99
C PHE A 423 8.57 -6.89 3.90
N VAL A 424 8.71 -7.07 5.23
CA VAL A 424 7.72 -6.57 6.21
C VAL A 424 7.63 -5.05 6.10
N GLY A 425 6.41 -4.52 5.92
CA GLY A 425 6.15 -3.10 5.72
C GLY A 425 6.37 -2.63 4.27
N SER A 426 6.56 -3.53 3.32
CA SER A 426 6.59 -3.21 1.89
C SER A 426 5.25 -2.63 1.44
N ARG A 427 5.29 -1.50 0.71
CA ARG A 427 4.08 -0.78 0.26
C ARG A 427 3.61 -1.19 -1.15
N THR A 428 4.40 -1.95 -1.88
CA THR A 428 4.01 -2.52 -3.16
C THR A 428 3.11 -3.73 -2.97
N ALA A 429 2.37 -4.09 -4.01
CA ALA A 429 1.51 -5.27 -3.97
C ALA A 429 2.34 -6.57 -3.95
N GLY A 430 3.47 -6.56 -4.66
CA GLY A 430 4.44 -7.65 -4.68
C GLY A 430 5.83 -7.14 -5.07
N VAL A 431 6.87 -7.86 -4.68
CA VAL A 431 8.28 -7.59 -4.98
C VAL A 431 8.87 -8.77 -5.73
N VAL A 432 9.28 -8.55 -6.97
CA VAL A 432 9.91 -9.60 -7.79
C VAL A 432 11.32 -9.86 -7.28
N ASP A 433 11.64 -11.13 -7.01
CA ASP A 433 12.99 -11.60 -6.68
C ASP A 433 13.73 -11.97 -7.96
N SER A 434 14.60 -11.08 -8.42
CA SER A 434 15.28 -11.23 -9.70
C SER A 434 16.28 -12.39 -9.73
N LEU A 435 16.88 -12.70 -8.58
CA LEU A 435 17.88 -13.76 -8.50
C LEU A 435 17.27 -15.17 -8.53
N ALA A 436 15.96 -15.26 -8.27
CA ALA A 436 15.20 -16.50 -8.35
C ALA A 436 14.49 -16.71 -9.69
N THR A 437 14.54 -15.74 -10.61
CA THR A 437 13.92 -15.83 -11.93
C THR A 437 14.55 -16.94 -12.77
N VAL A 438 13.72 -17.79 -13.36
CA VAL A 438 14.14 -18.85 -14.28
C VAL A 438 13.43 -18.67 -15.62
N VAL A 439 14.19 -18.70 -16.71
CA VAL A 439 13.65 -18.70 -18.08
C VAL A 439 14.19 -19.92 -18.82
N THR A 440 13.29 -20.68 -19.42
CA THR A 440 13.64 -21.87 -20.23
C THR A 440 12.71 -21.91 -21.43
N ASP A 441 13.27 -21.74 -22.63
CA ASP A 441 12.52 -21.69 -23.89
C ASP A 441 11.34 -20.69 -23.83
N ASP A 442 10.11 -21.19 -23.85
CA ASP A 442 8.87 -20.42 -23.77
C ASP A 442 8.28 -20.36 -22.35
N SER A 443 9.03 -20.79 -21.35
CA SER A 443 8.56 -20.86 -19.96
C SER A 443 9.35 -19.93 -19.04
N ALA A 444 8.64 -19.30 -18.10
CA ALA A 444 9.27 -18.46 -17.08
C ALA A 444 8.73 -18.84 -15.69
N ILE A 445 9.62 -18.80 -14.70
CA ILE A 445 9.25 -18.90 -13.28
C ILE A 445 9.68 -17.61 -12.62
N VAL A 446 8.71 -16.88 -12.05
CA VAL A 446 8.92 -15.62 -11.35
C VAL A 446 8.49 -15.76 -9.90
N TYR A 447 9.34 -15.35 -8.98
CA TYR A 447 9.07 -15.35 -7.56
C TYR A 447 8.68 -13.94 -7.11
N VAL A 448 7.59 -13.82 -6.38
CA VAL A 448 7.02 -12.54 -5.94
C VAL A 448 6.79 -12.59 -4.43
N TRP A 449 7.59 -11.86 -3.67
CA TRP A 449 7.37 -11.61 -2.25
C TRP A 449 6.24 -10.61 -2.05
N TYR A 450 5.42 -10.79 -1.04
CA TYR A 450 4.40 -9.81 -0.71
C TYR A 450 4.05 -9.79 0.78
N ASP A 451 4.06 -8.59 1.36
CA ASP A 451 3.49 -8.38 2.68
C ASP A 451 1.97 -8.50 2.57
N ASN A 452 1.46 -9.65 2.95
CA ASN A 452 0.05 -10.00 2.80
C ASN A 452 -0.88 -9.23 3.73
N GLU A 453 -0.34 -8.46 4.67
CA GLU A 453 -1.09 -7.58 5.57
C GLU A 453 -0.91 -6.10 5.19
N PHE A 454 0.30 -5.55 5.32
CA PHE A 454 0.56 -4.13 5.11
C PHE A 454 0.58 -3.74 3.63
N GLY A 455 1.27 -4.50 2.80
CA GLY A 455 1.31 -4.26 1.35
C GLY A 455 -0.08 -4.33 0.72
N TYR A 456 -0.88 -5.33 1.13
CA TYR A 456 -2.28 -5.42 0.76
C TYR A 456 -3.09 -4.21 1.25
N SER A 457 -2.93 -3.81 2.51
CA SER A 457 -3.62 -2.64 3.07
C SER A 457 -3.29 -1.36 2.29
N CYS A 458 -2.06 -1.21 1.80
CA CYS A 458 -1.69 -0.11 0.91
C CYS A 458 -2.49 -0.12 -0.41
N GLN A 459 -2.74 -1.31 -0.99
CA GLN A 459 -3.58 -1.42 -2.20
C GLN A 459 -5.04 -1.09 -1.90
N VAL A 460 -5.57 -1.53 -0.76
CA VAL A 460 -6.93 -1.18 -0.31
C VAL A 460 -7.11 0.34 -0.23
N ILE A 461 -6.15 1.05 0.36
CA ILE A 461 -6.20 2.53 0.45
C ILE A 461 -6.19 3.17 -0.94
N ARG A 462 -5.43 2.65 -1.90
CA ARG A 462 -5.42 3.17 -3.28
C ARG A 462 -6.77 2.98 -3.98
N VAL A 463 -7.42 1.83 -3.77
CA VAL A 463 -8.79 1.61 -4.26
C VAL A 463 -9.76 2.59 -3.61
N LEU A 464 -9.60 2.84 -2.31
CA LEU A 464 -10.43 3.79 -1.57
C LEU A 464 -10.24 5.24 -2.08
N GLU A 465 -9.00 5.65 -2.36
CA GLU A 465 -8.68 6.93 -3.00
C GLU A 465 -9.39 7.06 -4.36
N ARG A 466 -9.33 6.00 -5.18
CA ARG A 466 -10.02 5.97 -6.48
C ARG A 466 -11.54 6.09 -6.33
N MET A 467 -12.12 5.39 -5.35
CA MET A 467 -13.56 5.50 -5.04
C MET A 467 -13.96 6.90 -4.59
N GLY A 468 -13.12 7.58 -3.82
CA GLY A 468 -13.35 8.94 -3.35
C GLY A 468 -13.15 10.01 -4.42
N GLY A 469 -12.66 9.63 -5.60
CA GLY A 469 -12.30 10.58 -6.65
C GLY A 469 -11.08 11.44 -6.27
N TYR A 470 -10.20 10.90 -5.43
CA TYR A 470 -9.02 11.57 -4.95
C TYR A 470 -7.83 11.25 -5.86
N ASP A 471 -7.38 12.25 -6.60
CA ASP A 471 -6.21 12.15 -7.46
C ASP A 471 -5.26 13.30 -7.13
N VAL A 472 -4.11 12.96 -6.56
CA VAL A 472 -3.07 13.92 -6.22
C VAL A 472 -2.04 13.92 -7.34
N PRO A 473 -1.73 15.08 -7.95
CA PRO A 473 -0.69 15.19 -8.95
C PRO A 473 0.63 14.60 -8.45
N SER A 474 1.32 13.86 -9.32
CA SER A 474 2.60 13.23 -9.01
C SER A 474 3.67 13.70 -9.96
N TYR A 475 4.84 14.06 -9.44
CA TYR A 475 5.93 14.64 -10.22
C TYR A 475 7.26 13.88 -10.04
N PRO A 476 8.14 13.87 -11.09
CA PRO A 476 7.84 14.42 -12.42
C PRO A 476 6.62 13.71 -13.03
N ALA A 477 5.86 14.48 -13.81
CA ALA A 477 4.81 13.89 -14.62
C ALA A 477 5.42 12.94 -15.66
N LYS A 478 4.67 11.91 -16.06
CA LYS A 478 5.13 10.96 -17.09
C LYS A 478 5.13 11.59 -18.48
#